data_3a888657ead040c0204c6d8f27560eda
#
_entry.id   3a888657ead040c0204c6d8f27560eda
#
_cell.length_a   1.000
_cell.length_b   1.000
_cell.length_c   1.000
_cell.angle_alpha   90.00
_cell.angle_beta   90.00
_cell.angle_gamma   90.00
#
_symmetry.space_group_name_H-M   'P 1'
#
loop_
_entity.id
_entity.type
_entity.pdbx_description
1 polymer ?
#
loop_
_entity_poly.entity_id
_entity_poly.type
_entity_poly.pdbx_seq_one_letter_code
_entity_poly.pdbx_strand_id
1 'polypeptide(L)'
;MKWKTCTIVAGVILLTGQLQFAEAAFSMGQIANNIGSIGRNPASSGRYEANRAVDSAVNKAVEKAVQRMDEKRIVFKNLPQSAAEVRPDTNAQQVAGYAVAALARYETSPEEAIAMLNALLGPRPVDGIGAQFLQDRFRGKPYLMRSYFKGAKPENNYQPTMPYTVVVQTNAYTYQEKDYARFMIVCGGADSPRPLTLRKKPSTGEWFLWDYKGLLSGIRIPVAEDPWS
;
A
#
# COMPACT_ATOMS: atom_id res chain seq x y z
N MET A 1 33.47 2.81 47.66
CA MET A 1 32.67 3.48 46.63
C MET A 1 32.29 2.44 45.58
N LYS A 2 31.01 2.02 45.53
CA LYS A 2 30.53 0.94 44.67
C LYS A 2 29.84 1.55 43.47
N TRP A 3 30.35 1.31 42.27
CA TRP A 3 29.70 1.65 41.00
C TRP A 3 28.57 0.65 40.75
N LYS A 4 27.37 1.14 40.57
CA LYS A 4 26.21 0.35 40.12
C LYS A 4 26.13 0.42 38.61
N THR A 5 26.44 -0.65 37.97
CA THR A 5 26.15 -0.90 36.56
C THR A 5 24.64 -0.95 36.33
N CYS A 6 24.12 -0.05 35.51
CA CYS A 6 22.74 -0.08 35.08
C CYS A 6 22.63 -0.99 33.84
N THR A 7 22.15 -2.20 34.05
CA THR A 7 21.86 -3.14 32.98
C THR A 7 20.49 -2.80 32.41
N ILE A 8 20.45 -2.32 31.18
CA ILE A 8 19.20 -2.13 30.43
C ILE A 8 18.81 -3.50 29.89
N VAL A 9 17.78 -4.09 30.48
CA VAL A 9 17.13 -5.30 29.98
C VAL A 9 16.23 -4.89 28.82
N ALA A 10 16.63 -5.27 27.61
CA ALA A 10 15.77 -5.18 26.43
C ALA A 10 14.73 -6.31 26.51
N GLY A 11 13.56 -6.01 27.08
CA GLY A 11 12.40 -6.88 27.03
C GLY A 11 11.72 -6.79 25.66
N VAL A 12 11.82 -7.84 24.88
CA VAL A 12 11.01 -8.02 23.68
C VAL A 12 9.58 -8.35 24.13
N ILE A 13 8.65 -7.43 23.92
CA ILE A 13 7.21 -7.72 23.97
C ILE A 13 6.68 -7.52 22.55
N LEU A 14 6.46 -8.64 21.88
CA LEU A 14 5.66 -8.77 20.67
C LEU A 14 4.20 -8.64 21.06
N LEU A 15 3.62 -7.43 20.89
CA LEU A 15 2.16 -7.23 20.74
C LEU A 15 1.90 -5.75 20.38
N THR A 16 1.21 -5.53 19.28
CA THR A 16 0.71 -4.25 18.74
C THR A 16 1.76 -3.34 18.08
N GLY A 17 2.17 -3.69 16.88
CA GLY A 17 3.20 -2.96 16.08
C GLY A 17 2.76 -1.66 15.41
N GLN A 18 1.86 -0.87 15.96
CA GLN A 18 1.43 0.40 15.34
C GLN A 18 1.54 1.66 16.23
N LEU A 19 1.70 1.52 17.53
CA LEU A 19 1.84 2.65 18.43
C LEU A 19 3.30 3.04 18.74
N GLN A 20 4.24 2.13 18.58
CA GLN A 20 5.64 2.38 18.94
C GLN A 20 6.45 3.22 17.95
N PHE A 21 6.05 3.27 16.68
CA PHE A 21 6.76 4.08 15.67
C PHE A 21 6.46 5.57 15.77
N ALA A 22 5.26 5.96 16.20
CA ALA A 22 4.92 7.37 16.39
C ALA A 22 5.62 7.97 17.64
N GLU A 23 5.76 7.20 18.72
CA GLU A 23 6.47 7.64 19.93
C GLU A 23 7.99 7.71 19.74
N ALA A 24 8.57 6.80 18.96
CA ALA A 24 10.00 6.83 18.64
C ALA A 24 10.37 8.05 17.77
N ALA A 25 9.53 8.43 16.81
CA ALA A 25 9.73 9.61 15.98
C ALA A 25 9.57 10.92 16.77
N PHE A 26 8.62 10.96 17.72
CA PHE A 26 8.40 12.11 18.60
C PHE A 26 9.53 12.27 19.62
N SER A 27 10.05 11.17 20.18
CA SER A 27 11.19 11.15 21.11
C SER A 27 12.49 11.60 20.44
N MET A 28 12.74 11.22 19.17
CA MET A 28 13.92 11.65 18.43
C MET A 28 13.90 13.14 18.05
N GLY A 29 12.71 13.70 17.77
CA GLY A 29 12.55 15.14 17.54
C GLY A 29 12.85 15.98 18.79
N GLN A 30 12.52 15.50 19.99
CA GLN A 30 12.85 16.18 21.25
C GLN A 30 14.35 16.07 21.61
N ILE A 31 15.01 14.98 21.27
CA ILE A 31 16.45 14.82 21.45
C ILE A 31 17.23 15.77 20.54
N ALA A 32 16.81 15.94 19.29
CA ALA A 32 17.43 16.88 18.36
C ALA A 32 17.31 18.34 18.82
N ASN A 33 16.17 18.74 19.40
CA ASN A 33 15.96 20.10 19.93
C ASN A 33 16.73 20.39 21.24
N ASN A 34 17.03 19.38 22.04
CA ASN A 34 17.79 19.55 23.29
C ASN A 34 19.32 19.63 23.08
N ILE A 35 19.83 19.09 21.96
CA ILE A 35 21.25 19.18 21.62
C ILE A 35 21.63 20.58 21.08
N GLY A 36 20.66 21.34 20.57
CA GLY A 36 20.87 22.67 19.99
C GLY A 36 21.13 23.79 21.03
N SER A 37 21.00 23.54 22.34
CA SER A 37 21.11 24.56 23.40
C SER A 37 22.44 24.55 24.16
N ILE A 38 23.37 23.66 23.89
CA ILE A 38 24.65 23.58 24.61
C ILE A 38 25.77 24.32 23.85
N GLY A 39 26.00 25.54 24.25
CA GLY A 39 27.31 26.20 24.21
C GLY A 39 27.91 26.61 22.88
N ARG A 40 27.71 27.85 22.48
CA ARG A 40 28.54 28.53 21.49
C ARG A 40 29.96 28.71 22.02
N ASN A 41 30.91 27.95 21.45
CA ASN A 41 32.34 28.20 21.60
C ASN A 41 32.99 28.30 20.19
N PRO A 42 33.67 29.42 19.83
CA PRO A 42 34.08 29.70 18.44
C PRO A 42 35.30 28.92 17.91
N ALA A 43 35.78 27.91 18.62
CA ALA A 43 37.01 27.18 18.25
C ALA A 43 36.77 25.82 17.58
N SER A 44 35.60 25.57 16.95
CA SER A 44 35.31 24.24 16.43
C SER A 44 34.60 24.22 15.07
N SER A 45 35.15 24.86 14.02
CA SER A 45 34.63 24.74 12.66
C SER A 45 34.54 23.26 12.20
N GLY A 46 35.51 22.43 12.52
CA GLY A 46 35.49 21.00 12.19
C GLY A 46 34.42 20.18 12.92
N ARG A 47 34.03 20.55 14.16
CA ARG A 47 32.92 19.89 14.87
C ARG A 47 31.56 20.27 14.28
N TYR A 48 31.41 21.49 13.80
CA TYR A 48 30.16 21.97 13.20
C TYR A 48 29.88 21.27 11.86
N GLU A 49 30.93 21.08 11.05
CA GLU A 49 30.80 20.36 9.78
C GLU A 49 30.53 18.86 10.00
N ALA A 50 31.18 18.24 10.97
CA ALA A 50 30.94 16.84 11.33
C ALA A 50 29.50 16.62 11.84
N ASN A 51 28.99 17.49 12.70
CA ASN A 51 27.59 17.41 13.18
C ASN A 51 26.58 17.63 12.04
N ARG A 52 26.85 18.58 11.13
CA ARG A 52 26.00 18.83 9.98
C ARG A 52 25.99 17.66 8.99
N ALA A 53 27.10 16.96 8.83
CA ALA A 53 27.19 15.75 8.01
C ALA A 53 26.43 14.58 8.66
N VAL A 54 26.51 14.43 9.99
CA VAL A 54 25.75 13.42 10.75
C VAL A 54 24.25 13.71 10.67
N ASP A 55 23.83 14.96 10.90
CA ASP A 55 22.42 15.36 10.79
C ASP A 55 21.85 15.14 9.39
N SER A 56 22.63 15.46 8.36
CA SER A 56 22.27 15.20 6.96
C SER A 56 22.13 13.71 6.67
N ALA A 57 23.07 12.89 7.17
CA ALA A 57 23.03 11.44 7.00
C ALA A 57 21.87 10.80 7.77
N VAL A 58 21.57 11.28 8.99
CA VAL A 58 20.41 10.84 9.79
C VAL A 58 19.11 11.22 9.10
N ASN A 59 18.97 12.46 8.62
CA ASN A 59 17.77 12.90 7.90
C ASN A 59 17.55 12.09 6.63
N LYS A 60 18.60 11.84 5.86
CA LYS A 60 18.54 11.00 4.66
C LYS A 60 18.20 9.53 4.98
N ALA A 61 18.70 9.00 6.09
CA ALA A 61 18.36 7.66 6.55
C ALA A 61 16.92 7.58 7.05
N VAL A 62 16.43 8.62 7.74
CA VAL A 62 15.02 8.74 8.18
C VAL A 62 14.10 8.88 6.97
N GLU A 63 14.41 9.74 6.01
CA GLU A 63 13.66 9.86 4.76
C GLU A 63 13.61 8.53 4.01
N LYS A 64 14.73 7.82 3.90
CA LYS A 64 14.80 6.50 3.27
C LYS A 64 14.01 5.44 4.04
N ALA A 65 13.97 5.51 5.38
CA ALA A 65 13.19 4.61 6.21
C ALA A 65 11.68 4.91 6.11
N VAL A 66 11.32 6.19 6.06
CA VAL A 66 9.92 6.66 5.85
C VAL A 66 9.42 6.31 4.45
N GLN A 67 10.31 6.34 3.45
CA GLN A 67 9.99 5.95 2.07
C GLN A 67 10.04 4.43 1.85
N ARG A 68 10.42 3.64 2.85
CA ARG A 68 10.44 2.19 2.74
C ARG A 68 9.00 1.68 2.57
N MET A 69 8.68 1.27 1.35
CA MET A 69 7.43 0.61 1.05
C MET A 69 7.53 -0.84 1.52
N ASP A 70 6.73 -1.20 2.52
CA ASP A 70 6.56 -2.61 2.88
C ASP A 70 5.62 -3.27 1.87
N GLU A 71 6.02 -4.43 1.37
CA GLU A 71 5.25 -5.19 0.39
C GLU A 71 4.60 -6.40 1.03
N LYS A 72 3.29 -6.53 0.85
CA LYS A 72 2.54 -7.74 1.15
C LYS A 72 2.09 -8.39 -0.15
N ARG A 73 2.36 -9.68 -0.27
CA ARG A 73 1.92 -10.50 -1.41
C ARG A 73 0.65 -11.25 -1.03
N ILE A 74 -0.41 -11.02 -1.79
CA ILE A 74 -1.67 -11.75 -1.68
C ILE A 74 -1.70 -12.76 -2.81
N VAL A 75 -1.73 -14.04 -2.44
CA VAL A 75 -1.60 -15.16 -3.38
C VAL A 75 -2.93 -15.87 -3.53
N PHE A 76 -3.36 -16.07 -4.77
CA PHE A 76 -4.53 -16.85 -5.12
C PHE A 76 -4.08 -18.07 -5.93
N LYS A 77 -4.40 -19.28 -5.47
CA LYS A 77 -4.24 -20.50 -6.28
C LYS A 77 -5.18 -20.46 -7.47
N ASN A 78 -6.44 -20.09 -7.23
CA ASN A 78 -7.46 -19.78 -8.22
C ASN A 78 -8.05 -18.41 -7.86
N LEU A 79 -8.39 -17.62 -8.88
CA LEU A 79 -9.08 -16.36 -8.64
C LEU A 79 -10.53 -16.62 -8.21
N PRO A 80 -11.07 -15.86 -7.25
CA PRO A 80 -12.47 -15.94 -6.88
C PRO A 80 -13.38 -15.77 -8.10
N GLN A 81 -14.45 -16.55 -8.17
CA GLN A 81 -15.37 -16.57 -9.30
C GLN A 81 -16.73 -15.97 -8.97
N SER A 82 -17.06 -15.84 -7.69
CA SER A 82 -18.35 -15.37 -7.21
C SER A 82 -18.26 -14.49 -5.97
N ALA A 83 -19.34 -13.76 -5.68
CA ALA A 83 -19.45 -12.92 -4.49
C ALA A 83 -19.32 -13.70 -3.17
N ALA A 84 -19.63 -15.01 -3.16
CA ALA A 84 -19.50 -15.85 -1.97
C ALA A 84 -18.02 -16.11 -1.56
N GLU A 85 -17.08 -15.90 -2.48
CA GLU A 85 -15.65 -16.17 -2.26
C GLU A 85 -14.87 -14.92 -1.81
N VAL A 86 -15.51 -13.76 -1.79
CA VAL A 86 -14.93 -12.49 -1.36
C VAL A 86 -15.74 -11.87 -0.24
N ARG A 87 -15.06 -11.23 0.71
CA ARG A 87 -15.73 -10.62 1.86
C ARG A 87 -14.88 -9.50 2.46
N PRO A 88 -15.46 -8.54 3.16
CA PRO A 88 -14.75 -7.69 4.09
C PRO A 88 -13.99 -8.52 5.12
N ASP A 89 -12.84 -8.03 5.56
CA ASP A 89 -11.95 -8.76 6.47
C ASP A 89 -11.25 -7.78 7.42
N THR A 90 -10.81 -8.26 8.57
CA THR A 90 -9.96 -7.48 9.48
C THR A 90 -8.55 -7.25 8.92
N ASN A 91 -8.12 -8.07 7.97
CA ASN A 91 -6.88 -7.89 7.21
C ASN A 91 -7.11 -7.01 5.98
N ALA A 92 -6.75 -5.74 6.08
CA ALA A 92 -6.93 -4.75 5.02
C ALA A 92 -6.24 -5.16 3.70
N GLN A 93 -5.03 -5.72 3.76
CA GLN A 93 -4.30 -6.13 2.55
C GLN A 93 -5.02 -7.29 1.83
N GLN A 94 -5.67 -8.18 2.56
CA GLN A 94 -6.47 -9.25 1.96
C GLN A 94 -7.66 -8.69 1.18
N VAL A 95 -8.35 -7.69 1.75
CA VAL A 95 -9.46 -6.99 1.07
C VAL A 95 -8.96 -6.27 -0.19
N ALA A 96 -7.78 -5.66 -0.15
CA ALA A 96 -7.17 -5.05 -1.34
C ALA A 96 -6.91 -6.09 -2.44
N GLY A 97 -6.43 -7.29 -2.08
CA GLY A 97 -6.28 -8.41 -3.00
C GLY A 97 -7.62 -8.87 -3.59
N TYR A 98 -8.65 -9.00 -2.77
CA TYR A 98 -10.00 -9.35 -3.23
C TYR A 98 -10.58 -8.30 -4.19
N ALA A 99 -10.33 -7.01 -3.95
CA ALA A 99 -10.78 -5.95 -4.85
C ALA A 99 -10.16 -6.07 -6.26
N VAL A 100 -8.86 -6.39 -6.35
CA VAL A 100 -8.19 -6.65 -7.63
C VAL A 100 -8.77 -7.89 -8.30
N ALA A 101 -8.99 -8.98 -7.55
CA ALA A 101 -9.57 -10.21 -8.08
C ALA A 101 -11.01 -10.02 -8.57
N ALA A 102 -11.83 -9.27 -7.82
CA ALA A 102 -13.20 -8.92 -8.20
C ALA A 102 -13.25 -8.12 -9.51
N LEU A 103 -12.36 -7.11 -9.63
CA LEU A 103 -12.25 -6.34 -10.88
C LEU A 103 -11.74 -7.19 -12.05
N ALA A 104 -10.83 -8.14 -11.79
CA ALA A 104 -10.34 -9.04 -12.84
C ALA A 104 -11.44 -9.98 -13.38
N ARG A 105 -12.45 -10.30 -12.57
CA ARG A 105 -13.63 -11.07 -13.01
C ARG A 105 -14.45 -10.35 -14.06
N TYR A 106 -14.36 -9.01 -14.15
CA TYR A 106 -15.11 -8.20 -15.10
C TYR A 106 -14.87 -8.59 -16.57
N GLU A 107 -13.67 -9.06 -16.88
CA GLU A 107 -13.32 -9.52 -18.22
C GLU A 107 -14.21 -10.69 -18.71
N THR A 108 -14.60 -11.59 -17.80
CA THR A 108 -15.33 -12.82 -18.14
C THR A 108 -16.79 -12.79 -17.73
N SER A 109 -17.13 -12.05 -16.66
CA SER A 109 -18.50 -11.88 -16.18
C SER A 109 -18.64 -10.54 -15.45
N PRO A 110 -19.11 -9.49 -16.16
CA PRO A 110 -19.33 -8.17 -15.54
C PRO A 110 -20.31 -8.22 -14.36
N GLU A 111 -21.35 -9.05 -14.46
CA GLU A 111 -22.39 -9.18 -13.41
C GLU A 111 -21.78 -9.74 -12.12
N GLU A 112 -21.01 -10.83 -12.23
CA GLU A 112 -20.33 -11.42 -11.07
C GLU A 112 -19.28 -10.46 -10.49
N ALA A 113 -18.54 -9.76 -11.35
CA ALA A 113 -17.58 -8.75 -10.86
C ALA A 113 -18.27 -7.65 -10.05
N ILE A 114 -19.42 -7.15 -10.51
CA ILE A 114 -20.21 -6.16 -9.78
C ILE A 114 -20.75 -6.76 -8.48
N ALA A 115 -21.23 -8.00 -8.49
CA ALA A 115 -21.69 -8.68 -7.28
C ALA A 115 -20.55 -8.84 -6.25
N MET A 116 -19.34 -9.23 -6.69
CA MET A 116 -18.14 -9.30 -5.85
C MET A 116 -17.74 -7.92 -5.30
N LEU A 117 -17.75 -6.89 -6.14
CA LEU A 117 -17.48 -5.51 -5.71
C LEU A 117 -18.48 -5.06 -4.67
N ASN A 118 -19.78 -5.34 -4.85
CA ASN A 118 -20.83 -4.98 -3.90
C ASN A 118 -20.65 -5.66 -2.54
N ALA A 119 -20.20 -6.93 -2.52
CA ALA A 119 -19.86 -7.61 -1.28
C ALA A 119 -18.72 -6.89 -0.53
N LEU A 120 -17.73 -6.34 -1.25
CA LEU A 120 -16.61 -5.62 -0.65
C LEU A 120 -16.93 -4.16 -0.30
N LEU A 121 -17.79 -3.48 -1.09
CA LEU A 121 -18.24 -2.09 -0.87
C LEU A 121 -19.24 -1.96 0.30
N GLY A 122 -19.91 -3.06 0.65
CA GLY A 122 -20.88 -3.10 1.75
C GLY A 122 -22.07 -2.17 1.51
N PRO A 123 -22.28 -1.14 2.36
CA PRO A 123 -23.48 -0.29 2.28
C PRO A 123 -23.49 0.68 1.07
N ARG A 124 -22.49 0.66 0.24
CA ARG A 124 -22.32 1.55 -0.93
C ARG A 124 -22.15 0.74 -2.21
N PRO A 125 -23.16 -0.01 -2.66
CA PRO A 125 -23.06 -0.82 -3.86
C PRO A 125 -22.80 0.03 -5.10
N VAL A 126 -22.31 -0.60 -6.15
CA VAL A 126 -22.16 0.01 -7.47
C VAL A 126 -23.52 0.45 -7.98
N ASP A 127 -23.68 1.75 -8.18
CA ASP A 127 -24.87 2.35 -8.78
C ASP A 127 -24.80 2.36 -10.33
N GLY A 128 -25.83 2.89 -10.98
CA GLY A 128 -25.87 2.97 -12.44
C GLY A 128 -24.69 3.75 -13.05
N ILE A 129 -24.25 4.83 -12.39
CA ILE A 129 -23.12 5.63 -12.83
C ILE A 129 -21.82 4.84 -12.66
N GLY A 130 -21.67 4.13 -11.54
CA GLY A 130 -20.56 3.25 -11.28
C GLY A 130 -20.46 2.09 -12.29
N ALA A 131 -21.60 1.48 -12.63
CA ALA A 131 -21.67 0.42 -13.63
C ALA A 131 -21.27 0.94 -15.03
N GLN A 132 -21.77 2.12 -15.43
CA GLN A 132 -21.39 2.76 -16.68
C GLN A 132 -19.88 3.10 -16.70
N PHE A 133 -19.35 3.61 -15.58
CA PHE A 133 -17.91 3.89 -15.46
C PHE A 133 -17.08 2.62 -15.65
N LEU A 134 -17.47 1.50 -15.02
CA LEU A 134 -16.78 0.21 -15.22
C LEU A 134 -16.83 -0.21 -16.69
N GLN A 135 -18.00 -0.18 -17.30
CA GLN A 135 -18.18 -0.56 -18.71
C GLN A 135 -17.27 0.27 -19.62
N ASP A 136 -17.19 1.59 -19.43
CA ASP A 136 -16.34 2.47 -20.23
C ASP A 136 -14.85 2.20 -20.03
N ARG A 137 -14.44 1.88 -18.81
CA ARG A 137 -13.02 1.60 -18.50
C ARG A 137 -12.55 0.25 -19.06
N PHE A 138 -13.41 -0.76 -19.04
CA PHE A 138 -13.07 -2.09 -19.54
C PHE A 138 -13.27 -2.25 -21.05
N ARG A 139 -14.02 -1.36 -21.70
CA ARG A 139 -14.29 -1.44 -23.13
C ARG A 139 -12.99 -1.53 -23.95
N GLY A 140 -12.80 -2.66 -24.66
CA GLY A 140 -11.63 -2.93 -25.47
C GLY A 140 -10.32 -3.10 -24.71
N LYS A 141 -10.38 -3.36 -23.38
CA LYS A 141 -9.19 -3.50 -22.52
C LYS A 141 -9.25 -4.75 -21.64
N PRO A 142 -9.28 -5.95 -22.23
CA PRO A 142 -9.35 -7.21 -21.46
C PRO A 142 -8.10 -7.41 -20.57
N TYR A 143 -6.98 -6.80 -20.96
CA TYR A 143 -5.71 -6.88 -20.25
C TYR A 143 -5.64 -6.04 -18.95
N LEU A 144 -6.57 -5.09 -18.74
CA LEU A 144 -6.45 -4.02 -17.75
C LEU A 144 -6.14 -4.57 -16.34
N MET A 145 -6.95 -5.50 -15.84
CA MET A 145 -6.74 -6.04 -14.50
C MET A 145 -5.71 -7.16 -14.44
N ARG A 146 -5.39 -7.81 -15.54
CA ARG A 146 -4.29 -8.78 -15.60
C ARG A 146 -2.95 -8.12 -15.25
N SER A 147 -2.80 -6.83 -15.57
CA SER A 147 -1.59 -6.03 -15.30
C SER A 147 -1.21 -5.95 -13.81
N TYR A 148 -2.13 -6.24 -12.90
CA TYR A 148 -1.91 -6.21 -11.44
C TYR A 148 -1.39 -7.52 -10.86
N PHE A 149 -1.35 -8.58 -11.65
CA PHE A 149 -0.77 -9.84 -11.20
C PHE A 149 0.72 -9.90 -11.53
N LYS A 150 1.50 -10.44 -10.60
CA LYS A 150 2.95 -10.58 -10.74
C LYS A 150 3.32 -11.28 -12.06
N GLY A 151 4.30 -10.72 -12.75
CA GLY A 151 4.82 -11.25 -14.03
C GLY A 151 4.09 -10.73 -15.27
N ALA A 152 2.90 -10.15 -15.12
CA ALA A 152 2.17 -9.54 -16.22
C ALA A 152 2.81 -8.21 -16.64
N LYS A 153 3.16 -8.07 -17.93
CA LYS A 153 3.80 -6.90 -18.52
C LYS A 153 3.27 -6.66 -19.95
N PRO A 154 3.39 -5.44 -20.50
CA PRO A 154 3.00 -5.15 -21.87
C PRO A 154 3.64 -6.10 -22.90
N GLU A 155 4.92 -6.47 -22.69
CA GLU A 155 5.72 -7.29 -23.59
C GLU A 155 5.26 -8.74 -23.65
N ASN A 156 4.53 -9.23 -22.64
CA ASN A 156 3.98 -10.60 -22.62
C ASN A 156 2.45 -10.65 -22.67
N ASN A 157 1.81 -9.62 -23.21
CA ASN A 157 0.34 -9.48 -23.27
C ASN A 157 -0.33 -9.64 -21.90
N TYR A 158 0.32 -9.15 -20.86
CA TYR A 158 -0.15 -9.24 -19.48
C TYR A 158 -0.46 -10.66 -19.01
N GLN A 159 0.35 -11.62 -19.42
CA GLN A 159 0.26 -12.99 -18.92
C GLN A 159 0.90 -13.08 -17.53
N PRO A 160 0.12 -13.38 -16.48
CA PRO A 160 0.66 -13.45 -15.14
C PRO A 160 1.45 -14.74 -14.88
N THR A 161 2.36 -14.68 -13.92
CA THR A 161 3.04 -15.87 -13.39
C THR A 161 2.14 -16.55 -12.35
N MET A 162 1.98 -17.85 -12.45
CA MET A 162 1.23 -18.62 -11.45
C MET A 162 2.08 -18.93 -10.20
N PRO A 163 1.48 -18.97 -9.02
CA PRO A 163 0.10 -18.62 -8.70
C PRO A 163 -0.15 -17.11 -8.81
N TYR A 164 -1.41 -16.74 -9.05
CA TYR A 164 -1.79 -15.33 -9.14
C TYR A 164 -1.38 -14.57 -7.88
N THR A 165 -0.58 -13.55 -8.03
CA THR A 165 -0.03 -12.81 -6.89
C THR A 165 -0.25 -11.32 -7.09
N VAL A 166 -0.99 -10.69 -6.18
CA VAL A 166 -1.16 -9.23 -6.10
C VAL A 166 -0.16 -8.69 -5.08
N VAL A 167 0.59 -7.67 -5.45
CA VAL A 167 1.54 -7.01 -4.55
C VAL A 167 0.94 -5.70 -4.04
N VAL A 168 0.68 -5.66 -2.75
CA VAL A 168 0.11 -4.51 -2.03
C VAL A 168 1.23 -3.83 -1.26
N GLN A 169 1.48 -2.57 -1.58
CA GLN A 169 2.50 -1.75 -0.91
C GLN A 169 1.87 -0.85 0.14
N THR A 170 2.56 -0.70 1.27
CA THR A 170 2.27 0.24 2.34
C THR A 170 3.43 1.21 2.53
N ASN A 171 3.12 2.41 3.00
CA ASN A 171 4.10 3.41 3.40
C ASN A 171 3.61 4.15 4.66
N ALA A 172 4.36 5.14 5.12
CA ALA A 172 4.01 5.93 6.31
C ALA A 172 2.63 6.62 6.22
N TYR A 173 2.12 6.84 5.00
CA TYR A 173 0.83 7.54 4.77
C TYR A 173 -0.35 6.58 4.58
N THR A 174 -0.11 5.27 4.54
CA THR A 174 -1.18 4.29 4.29
C THR A 174 -2.33 4.40 5.28
N TYR A 175 -2.03 4.63 6.56
CA TYR A 175 -3.00 4.71 7.66
C TYR A 175 -3.06 6.11 8.30
N GLN A 176 -2.69 7.16 7.56
CA GLN A 176 -2.64 8.53 8.08
C GLN A 176 -4.01 9.06 8.47
N GLU A 177 -5.05 8.70 7.73
CA GLU A 177 -6.41 9.09 8.02
C GLU A 177 -7.10 8.02 8.88
N LYS A 178 -7.75 8.46 9.97
CA LYS A 178 -8.46 7.55 10.88
C LYS A 178 -9.52 6.76 10.13
N ASP A 179 -9.55 5.44 10.36
CA ASP A 179 -10.48 4.49 9.74
C ASP A 179 -10.37 4.36 8.21
N TYR A 180 -9.30 4.90 7.61
CA TYR A 180 -8.99 4.70 6.20
C TYR A 180 -7.62 4.07 6.02
N ALA A 181 -7.47 3.28 4.94
CA ALA A 181 -6.19 2.75 4.51
C ALA A 181 -6.04 2.98 3.00
N ARG A 182 -5.00 3.70 2.61
CA ARG A 182 -4.67 3.94 1.20
C ARG A 182 -3.46 3.10 0.80
N PHE A 183 -3.72 2.01 0.10
CA PHE A 183 -2.69 1.13 -0.44
C PHE A 183 -2.25 1.56 -1.84
N MET A 184 -1.03 1.15 -2.18
CA MET A 184 -0.50 1.25 -3.53
C MET A 184 -0.36 -0.16 -4.10
N ILE A 185 -1.06 -0.45 -5.20
CA ILE A 185 -1.05 -1.77 -5.83
C ILE A 185 -0.07 -1.75 -6.99
N VAL A 186 0.90 -2.67 -6.95
CA VAL A 186 1.92 -2.79 -7.99
C VAL A 186 1.28 -3.26 -9.29
N CYS A 187 1.66 -2.62 -10.39
CA CYS A 187 1.12 -2.89 -11.70
C CYS A 187 2.26 -2.98 -12.73
N GLY A 188 2.27 -4.02 -13.56
CA GLY A 188 3.27 -4.17 -14.62
C GLY A 188 3.04 -3.27 -15.84
N GLY A 189 1.87 -2.63 -15.93
CA GLY A 189 1.49 -1.75 -17.04
C GLY A 189 1.60 -0.26 -16.76
N ALA A 190 2.17 0.14 -15.64
CA ALA A 190 2.30 1.54 -15.26
C ALA A 190 3.65 1.80 -14.58
N ASP A 191 4.17 3.03 -14.69
CA ASP A 191 5.46 3.43 -14.10
C ASP A 191 5.42 3.51 -12.57
N SER A 192 4.22 3.69 -12.01
CA SER A 192 4.02 3.77 -10.56
C SER A 192 2.84 2.89 -10.11
N PRO A 193 2.88 2.38 -8.88
CA PRO A 193 1.75 1.65 -8.30
C PRO A 193 0.48 2.49 -8.29
N ARG A 194 -0.67 1.83 -8.34
CA ARG A 194 -1.98 2.48 -8.41
C ARG A 194 -2.68 2.50 -7.05
N PRO A 195 -3.34 3.61 -6.68
CA PRO A 195 -4.00 3.73 -5.38
C PRO A 195 -5.29 2.92 -5.30
N LEU A 196 -5.52 2.35 -4.12
CA LEU A 196 -6.75 1.72 -3.69
C LEU A 196 -7.02 2.14 -2.25
N THR A 197 -8.24 2.59 -1.96
CA THR A 197 -8.60 3.03 -0.62
C THR A 197 -9.63 2.10 0.00
N LEU A 198 -9.40 1.74 1.26
CA LEU A 198 -10.32 0.98 2.10
C LEU A 198 -10.81 1.86 3.25
N ARG A 199 -11.99 1.51 3.78
CA ARG A 199 -12.57 2.10 4.98
C ARG A 199 -12.84 1.04 6.02
N LYS A 200 -12.41 1.29 7.24
CA LYS A 200 -12.66 0.42 8.39
C LYS A 200 -14.05 0.68 8.97
N LYS A 201 -14.77 -0.38 9.29
CA LYS A 201 -15.98 -0.31 10.11
C LYS A 201 -15.58 -0.43 11.59
N PRO A 202 -15.64 0.65 12.39
CA PRO A 202 -15.09 0.62 13.77
C PRO A 202 -15.74 -0.42 14.65
N SER A 203 -17.05 -0.70 14.46
CA SER A 203 -17.81 -1.64 15.30
C SER A 203 -17.40 -3.11 15.13
N THR A 204 -16.89 -3.50 13.95
CA THR A 204 -16.49 -4.88 13.67
C THR A 204 -14.99 -5.03 13.41
N GLY A 205 -14.29 -3.92 13.16
CA GLY A 205 -12.89 -3.92 12.79
C GLY A 205 -12.61 -4.36 11.35
N GLU A 206 -13.64 -4.68 10.59
CA GLU A 206 -13.53 -5.10 9.19
C GLU A 206 -13.26 -3.93 8.26
N TRP A 207 -12.50 -4.21 7.21
CA TRP A 207 -12.21 -3.27 6.13
C TRP A 207 -13.13 -3.53 4.95
N PHE A 208 -13.64 -2.45 4.37
CA PHE A 208 -14.49 -2.41 3.19
C PHE A 208 -13.79 -1.64 2.08
N LEU A 209 -14.06 -1.99 0.84
CA LEU A 209 -13.60 -1.24 -0.32
C LEU A 209 -14.27 0.14 -0.33
N TRP A 210 -13.47 1.19 -0.51
CA TRP A 210 -13.97 2.56 -0.53
C TRP A 210 -13.79 3.22 -1.89
N ASP A 211 -12.59 3.15 -2.46
CA ASP A 211 -12.28 3.68 -3.79
C ASP A 211 -11.28 2.77 -4.51
N TYR A 212 -11.65 2.35 -5.71
CA TYR A 212 -10.88 1.48 -6.60
C TYR A 212 -10.61 2.12 -7.97
N LYS A 213 -11.15 3.34 -8.22
CA LYS A 213 -11.12 3.97 -9.54
C LYS A 213 -9.71 4.21 -10.05
N GLY A 214 -8.76 4.41 -9.14
CA GLY A 214 -7.34 4.56 -9.46
C GLY A 214 -6.72 3.36 -10.16
N LEU A 215 -7.26 2.16 -9.95
CA LEU A 215 -6.79 0.94 -10.61
C LEU A 215 -7.16 0.88 -12.11
N LEU A 216 -8.17 1.65 -12.54
CA LEU A 216 -8.76 1.53 -13.87
C LEU A 216 -8.23 2.55 -14.88
N SER A 217 -7.09 3.18 -14.59
CA SER A 217 -6.54 4.23 -15.45
C SER A 217 -5.02 4.15 -15.59
N GLY A 218 -4.53 4.63 -16.74
CA GLY A 218 -3.09 4.77 -16.98
C GLY A 218 -2.33 3.46 -17.10
N ILE A 219 -2.98 2.40 -17.58
CA ILE A 219 -2.36 1.13 -17.90
C ILE A 219 -2.00 1.14 -19.39
N ARG A 220 -0.75 0.83 -19.70
CA ARG A 220 -0.25 0.73 -21.07
C ARG A 220 -0.97 -0.37 -21.83
N ILE A 221 -1.13 -0.18 -23.13
CA ILE A 221 -1.63 -1.24 -24.03
C ILE A 221 -0.55 -2.32 -24.17
N PRO A 222 -0.93 -3.58 -24.45
CA PRO A 222 0.02 -4.63 -24.81
C PRO A 222 0.87 -4.21 -26.02
N VAL A 223 2.15 -4.59 -26.02
CA VAL A 223 3.04 -4.26 -27.15
C VAL A 223 2.49 -4.82 -28.47
N ALA A 224 1.87 -6.00 -28.46
CA ALA A 224 1.26 -6.60 -29.64
C ALA A 224 0.05 -5.81 -30.21
N GLU A 225 -0.56 -4.93 -29.41
CA GLU A 225 -1.70 -4.09 -29.80
C GLU A 225 -1.29 -2.62 -30.03
N ASP A 226 -0.02 -2.28 -29.76
CA ASP A 226 0.49 -0.92 -29.93
C ASP A 226 0.89 -0.66 -31.39
N PRO A 227 0.21 0.23 -32.12
CA PRO A 227 0.55 0.55 -33.52
C PRO A 227 1.92 1.25 -33.66
N TRP A 228 2.56 1.64 -32.57
CA TRP A 228 3.86 2.33 -32.54
C TRP A 228 4.99 1.47 -31.95
N SER A 229 4.74 0.21 -31.64
CA SER A 229 5.73 -0.73 -31.09
C SER A 229 6.67 -1.28 -32.15
#